data_a8f69723bd4bfd23bddd9608b45322dd
#
_entry.id   a8f69723bd4bfd23bddd9608b45322dd
#
_cell.length_a   1.000
_cell.length_b   1.000
_cell.length_c   1.000
_cell.angle_alpha   90.00
_cell.angle_beta   90.00
_cell.angle_gamma   90.00
#
_symmetry.space_group_name_H-M   'P 1'
#
loop_
_entity.id
_entity.type
_entity.pdbx_description
1 polymer ?
#
loop_
_entity_poly.entity_id
_entity_poly.type
_entity_poly.pdbx_seq_one_letter_code
_entity_poly.pdbx_strand_id
1 'polypeptide(L)'
;NGHEIRDVLDYMYYAAEINVSTTVDRGGRRLTFHIEKSEYDDLGLEFETFLMDKKQSCTNKCIFCFIDQMPPNMRETLYFKDDDSRLSFLQGNYVTLTNLDQKDIDRIIDMRLNINISVHTTNPELRCTMMHNRFAGEKLKYLKQFADAGIAMNCQIVLCPGINDGEELRRTLTDLGNLMPNIKSAAVVPVGV
;
A
#
# COMPACT_ATOMS: atom_id res chain seq x y z
N ASN A 1 -3.23 -20.93 15.00
CA ASN A 1 -4.68 -20.81 14.79
C ASN A 1 -5.13 -21.18 13.36
N GLY A 2 -4.28 -21.85 12.55
CA GLY A 2 -4.63 -22.40 11.24
C GLY A 2 -4.54 -21.41 10.06
N HIS A 3 -4.05 -20.20 10.27
CA HIS A 3 -3.77 -19.24 9.22
C HIS A 3 -2.36 -19.41 8.68
N GLU A 4 -2.20 -19.34 7.37
CA GLU A 4 -0.89 -19.31 6.74
C GLU A 4 -0.25 -17.93 6.97
N ILE A 5 1.02 -17.93 7.38
CA ILE A 5 1.80 -16.72 7.54
C ILE A 5 2.63 -16.51 6.26
N ARG A 6 2.25 -15.56 5.44
CA ARG A 6 2.87 -15.28 4.14
C ARG A 6 3.92 -14.18 4.22
N ASP A 7 3.69 -13.22 5.11
CA ASP A 7 4.56 -12.06 5.30
C ASP A 7 4.42 -11.45 6.71
N VAL A 8 5.15 -10.38 6.95
CA VAL A 8 5.19 -9.69 8.24
C VAL A 8 3.83 -9.19 8.72
N LEU A 9 2.89 -8.84 7.83
CA LEU A 9 1.56 -8.37 8.25
C LEU A 9 0.72 -9.52 8.82
N ASP A 10 0.74 -10.70 8.17
CA ASP A 10 0.08 -11.87 8.72
C ASP A 10 0.68 -12.22 10.09
N TYR A 11 2.01 -12.18 10.21
CA TYR A 11 2.69 -12.44 11.48
C TYR A 11 2.24 -11.47 12.55
N MET A 12 2.32 -10.17 12.33
CA MET A 12 1.93 -9.15 13.31
C MET A 12 0.45 -9.25 13.70
N TYR A 13 -0.42 -9.48 12.72
CA TYR A 13 -1.86 -9.56 12.95
C TYR A 13 -2.25 -10.78 13.80
N TYR A 14 -1.80 -11.98 13.38
CA TYR A 14 -2.17 -13.22 14.08
C TYR A 14 -1.35 -13.50 15.33
N ALA A 15 -0.16 -12.92 15.47
CA ALA A 15 0.66 -13.02 16.67
C ALA A 15 0.20 -12.09 17.81
N ALA A 16 -0.71 -11.14 17.56
CA ALA A 16 -1.23 -10.25 18.59
C ALA A 16 -2.10 -10.93 19.66
N GLU A 17 -2.62 -12.12 19.36
CA GLU A 17 -3.48 -12.90 20.27
C GLU A 17 -2.74 -13.35 21.54
N ILE A 18 -3.50 -13.53 22.65
CA ILE A 18 -2.97 -14.02 23.93
C ILE A 18 -2.60 -15.51 23.82
N ASN A 19 -3.43 -16.30 23.13
CA ASN A 19 -3.21 -17.73 22.92
C ASN A 19 -2.89 -17.98 21.44
N VAL A 20 -1.63 -18.28 21.14
CA VAL A 20 -1.16 -18.53 19.78
C VAL A 20 -0.75 -19.97 19.60
N SER A 21 -1.30 -20.62 18.57
CA SER A 21 -0.88 -21.94 18.14
C SER A 21 -0.11 -21.79 16.82
N THR A 22 1.22 -21.94 16.88
CA THR A 22 2.11 -21.77 15.74
C THR A 22 2.65 -23.12 15.28
N THR A 23 2.48 -23.42 14.00
CA THR A 23 3.06 -24.61 13.36
C THR A 23 4.17 -24.19 12.40
N VAL A 24 5.35 -24.74 12.59
CA VAL A 24 6.52 -24.49 11.73
C VAL A 24 6.95 -25.79 11.04
N ASP A 25 7.41 -25.70 9.81
CA ASP A 25 8.09 -26.78 9.12
C ASP A 25 9.59 -26.63 9.34
N ARG A 26 10.20 -27.64 9.94
CA ARG A 26 11.65 -27.69 10.16
C ARG A 26 12.21 -28.95 9.51
N GLY A 27 12.75 -28.80 8.30
CA GLY A 27 13.33 -29.90 7.54
C GLY A 27 12.36 -31.03 7.24
N GLY A 28 11.12 -30.72 6.86
CA GLY A 28 10.04 -31.67 6.56
C GLY A 28 9.30 -32.21 7.78
N ARG A 29 9.64 -31.77 9.00
CA ARG A 29 8.90 -32.09 10.23
C ARG A 29 8.07 -30.88 10.65
N ARG A 30 6.75 -31.08 10.74
CA ARG A 30 5.85 -30.08 11.31
C ARG A 30 5.88 -30.18 12.83
N LEU A 31 6.19 -29.02 13.46
CA LEU A 31 6.21 -28.86 14.90
C LEU A 31 5.17 -27.80 15.27
N THR A 32 4.30 -28.11 16.22
CA THR A 32 3.28 -27.17 16.71
C THR A 32 3.63 -26.76 18.13
N PHE A 33 3.64 -25.47 18.36
CA PHE A 33 3.87 -24.84 19.65
C PHE A 33 2.58 -24.12 20.08
N HIS A 34 2.20 -24.31 21.33
CA HIS A 34 1.11 -23.58 21.97
C HIS A 34 1.73 -22.58 22.92
N ILE A 35 1.47 -21.32 22.71
CA ILE A 35 2.10 -20.22 23.42
C ILE A 35 1.00 -19.37 24.05
N GLU A 36 1.07 -19.20 25.38
CA GLU A 36 0.27 -18.23 26.13
C GLU A 36 1.18 -17.05 26.50
N LYS A 37 0.75 -15.84 26.19
CA LYS A 37 1.51 -14.61 26.37
C LYS A 37 0.58 -13.45 26.70
N SER A 38 1.15 -12.29 27.10
CA SER A 38 0.37 -11.06 27.15
C SER A 38 0.00 -10.58 25.75
N GLU A 39 -1.10 -9.84 25.66
CA GLU A 39 -1.48 -9.20 24.39
C GLU A 39 -0.33 -8.34 23.86
N TYR A 40 -0.04 -8.45 22.57
CA TYR A 40 1.05 -7.77 21.88
C TYR A 40 2.49 -8.15 22.28
N ASP A 41 2.72 -9.08 23.20
CA ASP A 41 4.06 -9.61 23.42
C ASP A 41 4.58 -10.30 22.15
N ASP A 42 5.88 -10.13 21.85
CA ASP A 42 6.50 -10.77 20.72
C ASP A 42 6.68 -12.29 20.96
N LEU A 43 6.56 -13.08 19.90
CA LEU A 43 6.86 -14.51 19.94
C LEU A 43 8.38 -14.80 19.92
N GLY A 44 9.23 -13.78 19.74
CA GLY A 44 10.68 -13.89 19.66
C GLY A 44 11.19 -14.53 18.36
N LEU A 45 10.43 -14.40 17.27
CA LEU A 45 10.84 -14.87 15.95
C LEU A 45 11.61 -13.79 15.21
N GLU A 46 12.82 -14.10 14.75
CA GLU A 46 13.63 -13.25 13.89
C GLU A 46 13.51 -13.73 12.43
N PHE A 47 13.38 -12.79 11.51
CA PHE A 47 13.28 -13.07 10.08
C PHE A 47 14.49 -12.51 9.34
N GLU A 48 14.94 -13.21 8.28
CA GLU A 48 16.10 -12.78 7.48
C GLU A 48 15.88 -11.41 6.82
N THR A 49 14.63 -11.08 6.47
CA THR A 49 14.26 -9.79 5.90
C THR A 49 13.09 -9.19 6.66
N PHE A 50 13.04 -7.86 6.75
CA PHE A 50 11.98 -7.12 7.47
C PHE A 50 10.56 -7.46 6.99
N LEU A 51 10.37 -7.72 5.71
CA LEU A 51 9.06 -8.07 5.14
C LEU A 51 8.82 -9.58 5.04
N MET A 52 9.80 -10.40 5.43
CA MET A 52 9.84 -11.87 5.31
C MET A 52 9.97 -12.38 3.87
N ASP A 53 9.74 -11.52 2.87
CA ASP A 53 9.89 -11.80 1.45
C ASP A 53 10.48 -10.61 0.66
N LYS A 54 10.41 -10.66 -0.67
CA LYS A 54 10.92 -9.58 -1.54
C LYS A 54 9.97 -8.38 -1.55
N LYS A 55 10.56 -7.18 -1.48
CA LYS A 55 9.84 -5.92 -1.67
C LYS A 55 9.20 -5.84 -3.05
N GLN A 56 7.97 -5.32 -3.11
CA GLN A 56 7.28 -5.06 -4.37
C GLN A 56 7.70 -3.70 -4.94
N SER A 57 8.16 -3.70 -6.18
CA SER A 57 8.58 -2.49 -6.87
C SER A 57 7.49 -1.96 -7.78
N CYS A 58 7.39 -0.63 -7.88
CA CYS A 58 6.45 0.06 -8.76
C CYS A 58 6.78 -0.23 -10.24
N THR A 59 5.77 -0.61 -11.00
CA THR A 59 5.87 -0.87 -12.44
C THR A 59 5.46 0.32 -13.31
N ASN A 60 4.96 1.41 -12.70
CA ASN A 60 4.52 2.60 -13.40
C ASN A 60 5.70 3.42 -13.95
N LYS A 61 5.42 4.21 -14.98
CA LYS A 61 6.35 5.18 -15.59
C LYS A 61 5.73 6.58 -15.57
N CYS A 62 5.41 7.04 -14.36
CA CYS A 62 4.73 8.32 -14.18
C CYS A 62 5.52 9.48 -14.76
N ILE A 63 4.84 10.42 -15.44
CA ILE A 63 5.45 11.62 -16.02
C ILE A 63 6.19 12.50 -15.01
N PHE A 64 5.84 12.34 -13.72
CA PHE A 64 6.40 13.09 -12.59
C PHE A 64 7.28 12.21 -11.67
N CYS A 65 7.67 11.01 -12.10
CA CYS A 65 8.44 10.11 -11.24
C CYS A 65 9.85 10.63 -10.98
N PHE A 66 10.09 11.11 -9.75
CA PHE A 66 11.39 11.65 -9.37
C PHE A 66 12.51 10.58 -9.40
N ILE A 67 12.18 9.30 -9.21
CA ILE A 67 13.16 8.20 -9.34
C ILE A 67 13.62 8.06 -10.79
N ASP A 68 12.70 8.15 -11.77
CA ASP A 68 13.05 8.05 -13.19
C ASP A 68 13.85 9.28 -13.69
N GLN A 69 13.78 10.40 -12.96
CA GLN A 69 14.49 11.64 -13.25
C GLN A 69 15.88 11.72 -12.59
N MET A 70 16.22 10.75 -11.75
CA MET A 70 17.51 10.77 -11.04
C MET A 70 18.69 10.59 -11.99
N PRO A 71 19.82 11.30 -11.74
CA PRO A 71 21.03 11.11 -12.52
C PRO A 71 21.51 9.64 -12.50
N PRO A 72 22.06 9.12 -13.59
CA PRO A 72 22.59 7.76 -13.64
C PRO A 72 23.82 7.60 -12.74
N ASN A 73 24.15 6.35 -12.38
CA ASN A 73 25.33 5.96 -11.61
C ASN A 73 25.36 6.45 -10.14
N MET A 74 24.21 6.72 -9.55
CA MET A 74 24.08 6.92 -8.11
C MET A 74 23.99 5.56 -7.38
N ARG A 75 23.89 5.57 -6.03
CA ARG A 75 23.72 4.35 -5.25
C ARG A 75 22.47 3.58 -5.70
N GLU A 76 22.58 2.28 -5.90
CA GLU A 76 21.52 1.42 -6.41
C GLU A 76 20.21 1.55 -5.59
N THR A 77 20.32 1.68 -4.26
CA THR A 77 19.15 1.85 -3.39
C THR A 77 18.30 3.07 -3.69
N LEU A 78 18.84 4.09 -4.35
CA LEU A 78 18.10 5.31 -4.73
C LEU A 78 17.16 5.09 -5.91
N TYR A 79 17.38 4.03 -6.71
CA TYR A 79 16.54 3.72 -7.87
C TYR A 79 15.42 2.73 -7.56
N PHE A 80 15.30 2.32 -6.30
CA PHE A 80 14.19 1.46 -5.90
C PHE A 80 12.88 2.27 -5.88
N LYS A 81 11.95 1.88 -6.74
CA LYS A 81 10.61 2.45 -6.80
C LYS A 81 9.70 1.65 -5.88
N ASP A 82 9.38 2.19 -4.73
CA ASP A 82 8.49 1.54 -3.79
C ASP A 82 7.02 1.64 -4.25
N ASP A 83 6.33 0.51 -4.22
CA ASP A 83 4.87 0.41 -4.35
C ASP A 83 4.36 -0.83 -3.58
N ASP A 84 5.00 -1.10 -2.44
CA ASP A 84 4.66 -2.21 -1.56
C ASP A 84 3.64 -1.77 -0.52
N SER A 85 2.43 -2.33 -0.59
CA SER A 85 1.35 -1.96 0.33
C SER A 85 1.69 -2.20 1.80
N ARG A 86 2.55 -3.18 2.10
CA ARG A 86 3.00 -3.45 3.47
C ARG A 86 3.77 -2.27 4.06
N LEU A 87 4.56 -1.59 3.23
CA LEU A 87 5.29 -0.39 3.66
C LEU A 87 4.35 0.82 3.88
N SER A 88 3.18 0.83 3.24
CA SER A 88 2.15 1.82 3.56
C SER A 88 1.67 1.68 5.01
N PHE A 89 1.44 0.44 5.48
CA PHE A 89 0.98 0.18 6.84
C PHE A 89 2.08 0.34 7.88
N LEU A 90 3.30 -0.11 7.55
CA LEU A 90 4.42 -0.16 8.50
C LEU A 90 5.19 1.16 8.60
N GLN A 91 5.26 1.94 7.52
CA GLN A 91 6.10 3.13 7.42
C GLN A 91 5.36 4.38 6.92
N GLY A 92 4.09 4.25 6.54
CA GLY A 92 3.31 5.37 6.02
C GLY A 92 3.58 5.72 4.56
N ASN A 93 4.20 4.83 3.78
CA ASN A 93 4.47 5.05 2.36
C ASN A 93 3.18 5.13 1.55
N TYR A 94 3.18 5.96 0.50
CA TYR A 94 2.06 6.06 -0.43
C TYR A 94 2.19 5.02 -1.54
N VAL A 95 1.11 4.28 -1.80
CA VAL A 95 1.05 3.26 -2.85
C VAL A 95 0.09 3.65 -3.96
N THR A 96 0.36 3.17 -5.16
CA THR A 96 -0.43 3.54 -6.35
C THR A 96 -1.67 2.66 -6.55
N LEU A 97 -1.81 1.58 -5.81
CA LEU A 97 -2.79 0.51 -5.97
C LEU A 97 -2.62 -0.32 -7.27
N THR A 98 -1.70 0.05 -8.16
CA THR A 98 -1.58 -0.64 -9.46
C THR A 98 -0.99 -2.03 -9.36
N ASN A 99 -0.22 -2.30 -8.30
CA ASN A 99 0.34 -3.62 -7.99
C ASN A 99 -0.64 -4.55 -7.25
N LEU A 100 -1.78 -4.03 -6.77
CA LEU A 100 -2.73 -4.79 -5.97
C LEU A 100 -3.80 -5.45 -6.84
N ASP A 101 -4.18 -6.66 -6.46
CA ASP A 101 -5.34 -7.35 -6.99
C ASP A 101 -6.51 -7.37 -5.97
N GLN A 102 -7.62 -8.02 -6.31
CA GLN A 102 -8.79 -8.06 -5.43
C GLN A 102 -8.51 -8.81 -4.12
N LYS A 103 -7.64 -9.83 -4.12
CA LYS A 103 -7.29 -10.58 -2.91
C LYS A 103 -6.50 -9.73 -1.92
N ASP A 104 -5.63 -8.85 -2.45
CA ASP A 104 -4.90 -7.90 -1.62
C ASP A 104 -5.85 -6.89 -0.98
N ILE A 105 -6.83 -6.39 -1.75
CA ILE A 105 -7.85 -5.46 -1.26
C ILE A 105 -8.71 -6.12 -0.17
N ASP A 106 -9.18 -7.33 -0.41
CA ASP A 106 -9.98 -8.08 0.56
C ASP A 106 -9.19 -8.30 1.86
N ARG A 107 -7.91 -8.67 1.75
CA ARG A 107 -7.01 -8.82 2.90
C ARG A 107 -6.83 -7.53 3.70
N ILE A 108 -6.62 -6.39 3.03
CA ILE A 108 -6.50 -5.08 3.67
C ILE A 108 -7.77 -4.74 4.45
N ILE A 109 -8.93 -5.03 3.86
CA ILE A 109 -10.24 -4.82 4.47
C ILE A 109 -10.43 -5.73 5.69
N ASP A 110 -10.15 -7.02 5.55
CA ASP A 110 -10.30 -8.02 6.63
C ASP A 110 -9.43 -7.69 7.85
N MET A 111 -8.20 -7.24 7.60
CA MET A 111 -7.27 -6.81 8.65
C MET A 111 -7.51 -5.38 9.15
N ARG A 112 -8.45 -4.65 8.56
CA ARG A 112 -8.77 -3.24 8.87
C ARG A 112 -7.56 -2.31 8.85
N LEU A 113 -6.69 -2.46 7.85
CA LEU A 113 -5.46 -1.70 7.70
C LEU A 113 -5.75 -0.34 7.02
N ASN A 114 -5.36 0.74 7.65
CA ASN A 114 -5.41 2.08 7.04
C ASN A 114 -4.35 2.20 5.94
N ILE A 115 -4.63 2.93 4.86
CA ILE A 115 -3.76 2.96 3.69
C ILE A 115 -3.51 4.37 3.17
N ASN A 116 -2.28 4.63 2.73
CA ASN A 116 -1.89 5.87 2.06
C ASN A 116 -1.82 5.65 0.54
N ILE A 117 -2.53 6.48 -0.23
CA ILE A 117 -2.76 6.21 -1.64
C ILE A 117 -2.31 7.39 -2.52
N SER A 118 -1.44 7.09 -3.47
CA SER A 118 -1.08 8.00 -4.58
C SER A 118 -2.20 8.01 -5.63
N VAL A 119 -3.10 9.00 -5.54
CA VAL A 119 -4.29 9.10 -6.40
C VAL A 119 -3.97 9.85 -7.69
N HIS A 120 -3.37 11.02 -7.58
CA HIS A 120 -3.00 11.99 -8.62
C HIS A 120 -4.20 12.61 -9.35
N THR A 121 -5.18 11.82 -9.76
CA THR A 121 -6.46 12.24 -10.32
C THR A 121 -7.50 11.12 -10.18
N THR A 122 -8.78 11.48 -10.08
CA THR A 122 -9.92 10.53 -10.12
C THR A 122 -10.45 10.33 -11.54
N ASN A 123 -9.90 11.03 -12.54
CA ASN A 123 -10.19 10.79 -13.95
C ASN A 123 -9.41 9.53 -14.42
N PRO A 124 -10.12 8.43 -14.78
CA PRO A 124 -9.45 7.17 -15.10
C PRO A 124 -8.51 7.26 -16.32
N GLU A 125 -8.92 7.98 -17.35
CA GLU A 125 -8.15 8.14 -18.59
C GLU A 125 -6.90 8.99 -18.35
N LEU A 126 -7.07 10.11 -17.62
CA LEU A 126 -5.97 10.96 -17.25
C LEU A 126 -4.97 10.22 -16.33
N ARG A 127 -5.46 9.42 -15.40
CA ARG A 127 -4.60 8.62 -14.52
C ARG A 127 -3.76 7.62 -15.31
N CYS A 128 -4.35 6.93 -16.30
CA CYS A 128 -3.60 6.05 -17.20
C CYS A 128 -2.49 6.81 -17.95
N THR A 129 -2.81 8.00 -18.44
CA THR A 129 -1.86 8.86 -19.15
C THR A 129 -0.72 9.34 -18.24
N MET A 130 -1.05 9.87 -17.05
CA MET A 130 -0.06 10.39 -16.11
C MET A 130 0.88 9.29 -15.59
N MET A 131 0.38 8.08 -15.38
CA MET A 131 1.15 6.96 -14.82
C MET A 131 1.79 6.07 -15.90
N HIS A 132 1.54 6.33 -17.17
CA HIS A 132 1.92 5.46 -18.29
C HIS A 132 1.56 3.98 -18.03
N ASN A 133 0.36 3.77 -17.47
CA ASN A 133 -0.15 2.45 -17.13
C ASN A 133 -1.63 2.34 -17.51
N ARG A 134 -1.94 1.55 -18.52
CA ARG A 134 -3.31 1.38 -19.05
C ARG A 134 -4.32 0.85 -18.04
N PHE A 135 -3.86 0.24 -16.94
CA PHE A 135 -4.71 -0.31 -15.88
C PHE A 135 -4.89 0.63 -14.69
N ALA A 136 -4.15 1.76 -14.65
CA ALA A 136 -4.16 2.65 -13.49
C ALA A 136 -5.55 3.24 -13.21
N GLY A 137 -6.33 3.54 -14.25
CA GLY A 137 -7.67 4.11 -14.11
C GLY A 137 -8.67 3.16 -13.46
N GLU A 138 -8.65 1.87 -13.81
CA GLU A 138 -9.58 0.89 -13.24
C GLU A 138 -9.32 0.61 -11.75
N LYS A 139 -8.11 0.87 -11.27
CA LYS A 139 -7.74 0.70 -9.86
C LYS A 139 -8.38 1.75 -8.94
N LEU A 140 -8.89 2.85 -9.48
CA LEU A 140 -9.64 3.86 -8.71
C LEU A 140 -10.90 3.28 -8.03
N LYS A 141 -11.46 2.20 -8.55
CA LYS A 141 -12.59 1.50 -7.92
C LYS A 141 -12.29 1.06 -6.47
N TYR A 142 -11.03 0.81 -6.15
CA TYR A 142 -10.61 0.39 -4.82
C TYR A 142 -10.80 1.46 -3.75
N LEU A 143 -10.74 2.76 -4.13
CA LEU A 143 -11.04 3.86 -3.20
C LEU A 143 -12.46 3.72 -2.62
N LYS A 144 -13.44 3.41 -3.49
CA LYS A 144 -14.81 3.20 -3.03
C LYS A 144 -14.94 1.92 -2.19
N GLN A 145 -14.28 0.83 -2.57
CA GLN A 145 -14.32 -0.42 -1.79
C GLN A 145 -13.77 -0.22 -0.37
N PHE A 146 -12.66 0.50 -0.24
CA PHE A 146 -12.10 0.86 1.06
C PHE A 146 -13.03 1.77 1.87
N ALA A 147 -13.62 2.78 1.23
CA ALA A 147 -14.57 3.65 1.90
C ALA A 147 -15.81 2.88 2.39
N ASP A 148 -16.41 2.05 1.54
CA ASP A 148 -17.59 1.22 1.88
C ASP A 148 -17.27 0.24 3.03
N ALA A 149 -16.04 -0.24 3.12
CA ALA A 149 -15.56 -1.11 4.20
C ALA A 149 -15.12 -0.36 5.48
N GLY A 150 -15.15 0.97 5.48
CA GLY A 150 -14.78 1.79 6.63
C GLY A 150 -13.26 1.95 6.84
N ILE A 151 -12.44 1.66 5.81
CA ILE A 151 -10.99 1.82 5.87
C ILE A 151 -10.60 3.30 5.76
N ALA A 152 -9.74 3.76 6.67
CA ALA A 152 -9.24 5.12 6.61
C ALA A 152 -8.12 5.26 5.56
N MET A 153 -8.21 6.31 4.76
CA MET A 153 -7.29 6.58 3.66
C MET A 153 -6.69 7.99 3.77
N ASN A 154 -5.38 8.10 3.54
CA ASN A 154 -4.75 9.38 3.23
C ASN A 154 -4.38 9.39 1.74
N CYS A 155 -4.75 10.44 1.03
CA CYS A 155 -4.53 10.53 -0.41
C CYS A 155 -3.43 11.54 -0.73
N GLN A 156 -2.68 11.29 -1.80
CA GLN A 156 -1.69 12.22 -2.32
C GLN A 156 -1.94 12.50 -3.80
N ILE A 157 -1.76 13.76 -4.17
CA ILE A 157 -1.88 14.26 -5.53
C ILE A 157 -0.58 14.98 -5.86
N VAL A 158 0.20 14.44 -6.80
CA VAL A 158 1.30 15.21 -7.40
C VAL A 158 0.68 16.13 -8.45
N LEU A 159 0.75 17.44 -8.21
CA LEU A 159 0.15 18.45 -9.06
C LEU A 159 1.09 18.81 -10.21
N CYS A 160 0.67 18.51 -11.42
CA CYS A 160 1.39 18.81 -12.66
C CYS A 160 0.64 19.94 -13.39
N PRO A 161 1.19 21.17 -13.45
CA PRO A 161 0.55 22.32 -14.11
C PRO A 161 0.17 22.01 -15.57
N GLY A 162 -1.05 22.39 -15.95
CA GLY A 162 -1.60 22.15 -17.29
C GLY A 162 -2.01 20.70 -17.57
N ILE A 163 -1.95 19.81 -16.57
CA ILE A 163 -2.31 18.39 -16.72
C ILE A 163 -3.45 18.00 -15.77
N ASN A 164 -3.20 18.03 -14.46
CA ASN A 164 -4.21 17.66 -13.46
C ASN A 164 -4.55 18.80 -12.49
N ASP A 165 -4.26 20.03 -12.86
CA ASP A 165 -4.64 21.25 -12.14
C ASP A 165 -6.05 21.75 -12.53
N GLY A 166 -6.42 22.96 -12.12
CA GLY A 166 -7.68 23.61 -12.47
C GLY A 166 -8.90 22.71 -12.20
N GLU A 167 -9.69 22.48 -13.22
CA GLU A 167 -10.93 21.69 -13.10
C GLU A 167 -10.69 20.21 -12.78
N GLU A 168 -9.61 19.61 -13.25
CA GLU A 168 -9.24 18.23 -12.91
C GLU A 168 -8.89 18.09 -11.41
N LEU A 169 -8.17 19.05 -10.84
CA LEU A 169 -7.92 19.08 -9.40
C LEU A 169 -9.23 19.26 -8.63
N ARG A 170 -10.11 20.20 -9.05
CA ARG A 170 -11.41 20.40 -8.44
C ARG A 170 -12.24 19.11 -8.44
N ARG A 171 -12.32 18.43 -9.58
CA ARG A 171 -12.98 17.15 -9.73
C ARG A 171 -12.43 16.13 -8.74
N THR A 172 -11.10 15.96 -8.73
CA THR A 172 -10.43 14.99 -7.86
C THR A 172 -10.73 15.24 -6.39
N LEU A 173 -10.63 16.49 -5.94
CA LEU A 173 -10.92 16.86 -4.55
C LEU A 173 -12.40 16.66 -4.19
N THR A 174 -13.32 16.93 -5.13
CA THR A 174 -14.76 16.68 -4.93
C THR A 174 -15.04 15.19 -4.81
N ASP A 175 -14.50 14.36 -5.70
CA ASP A 175 -14.68 12.92 -5.67
C ASP A 175 -14.13 12.29 -4.39
N LEU A 176 -12.94 12.72 -3.95
CA LEU A 176 -12.37 12.30 -2.66
C LEU A 176 -13.21 12.79 -1.48
N GLY A 177 -13.73 14.02 -1.54
CA GLY A 177 -14.64 14.58 -0.54
C GLY A 177 -15.92 13.76 -0.36
N ASN A 178 -16.45 13.19 -1.45
CA ASN A 178 -17.64 12.33 -1.41
C ASN A 178 -17.38 10.97 -0.71
N LEU A 179 -16.12 10.62 -0.46
CA LEU A 179 -15.73 9.42 0.29
C LEU A 179 -15.42 9.70 1.77
N MET A 180 -15.69 10.92 2.25
CA MET A 180 -15.60 11.21 3.69
C MET A 180 -16.68 10.42 4.47
N PRO A 181 -16.41 10.03 5.73
CA PRO A 181 -15.25 10.38 6.56
C PRO A 181 -14.03 9.45 6.39
N ASN A 182 -14.02 8.55 5.41
CA ASN A 182 -12.96 7.55 5.25
C ASN A 182 -11.69 8.15 4.62
N ILE A 183 -11.82 9.12 3.72
CA ILE A 183 -10.69 9.97 3.34
C ILE A 183 -10.39 10.94 4.49
N LYS A 184 -9.21 10.78 5.11
CA LYS A 184 -8.76 11.61 6.24
C LYS A 184 -8.01 12.85 5.78
N SER A 185 -7.27 12.73 4.69
CA SER A 185 -6.52 13.84 4.10
C SER A 185 -6.30 13.65 2.60
N ALA A 186 -6.11 14.77 1.90
CA ALA A 186 -5.62 14.79 0.52
C ALA A 186 -4.48 15.81 0.44
N ALA A 187 -3.25 15.32 0.43
CA ALA A 187 -2.06 16.16 0.28
C ALA A 187 -1.85 16.49 -1.21
N VAL A 188 -1.84 17.77 -1.54
CA VAL A 188 -1.52 18.27 -2.88
C VAL A 188 -0.08 18.79 -2.87
N VAL A 189 0.81 18.10 -3.58
CA VAL A 189 2.24 18.43 -3.64
C VAL A 189 2.61 18.85 -5.06
N PRO A 190 3.38 19.94 -5.24
CA PRO A 190 3.82 20.32 -6.57
C PRO A 190 4.79 19.29 -7.14
N VAL A 191 4.74 19.12 -8.47
CA VAL A 191 5.76 18.32 -9.17
C VAL A 191 7.14 18.97 -9.01
N GLY A 192 8.16 18.15 -8.73
CA GLY A 192 9.56 18.60 -8.83
C GLY A 192 9.95 18.80 -10.29
N VAL A 193 10.65 19.88 -10.59
CA VAL A 193 11.18 20.22 -11.93
C VAL A 193 12.67 19.99 -11.95
#